data_b120d4b76eb5c89340eea4f0d0884227
#
_entry.id   b120d4b76eb5c89340eea4f0d0884227
#
_cell.length_a   1.000
_cell.length_b   1.000
_cell.length_c   1.000
_cell.angle_alpha   90.00
_cell.angle_beta   90.00
_cell.angle_gamma   90.00
#
_symmetry.space_group_name_H-M   'P 1'
#
loop_
_entity.id
_entity.type
_entity.pdbx_description
1 polymer ?
#
loop_
_entity_poly.entity_id
_entity_poly.type
_entity_poly.pdbx_seq_one_letter_code
_entity_poly.pdbx_strand_id
1 'polypeptide(L)'
;MKKKLVSLMLVAAMTASLTACGSKKTEEPTSTVHKSITAAEYDAAITSDAAIYKKAFTMPEYKGIQVTVDKSVLNVAESDVDDYINKNIVSAEATTENVTSGVTADGDTVILDYSGKLDGEAFSGGTATDTTYTIGSGNFISDLDKGLVGLTVGQEYDIPCTFPDNYTSDLAGKSVIFTVKVTAIQKTTYPEITDEWVVNNKESLNLSGDTVADFREEVRKIVEANANDTYLNNTFTSAYQIISENIGDVNYPQDEIDSLVEVLNTNIESEFNTYGSYYGISDLDTYKKSVYGFDSIDSFNEYATSSAQQYLLQKMICLLYTSPSPRDSTSS
;
A
#
# COMPACT_ATOMS: atom_id res chain seq x y z
N MET A 1 7.05 -15.86 0.60
CA MET A 1 6.98 -14.40 0.51
C MET A 1 5.56 -13.88 0.28
N LYS A 2 4.71 -14.54 -0.53
CA LYS A 2 3.32 -14.12 -0.83
C LYS A 2 2.37 -14.14 0.38
N LYS A 3 2.51 -15.11 1.31
CA LYS A 3 1.69 -15.19 2.55
C LYS A 3 1.88 -13.98 3.50
N LYS A 4 3.02 -13.27 3.41
CA LYS A 4 3.26 -12.04 4.18
C LYS A 4 2.54 -10.81 3.62
N LEU A 5 2.21 -10.80 2.33
CA LEU A 5 1.51 -9.67 1.69
C LEU A 5 0.02 -9.64 2.04
N VAL A 6 -0.64 -10.79 2.06
CA VAL A 6 -2.07 -10.89 2.42
C VAL A 6 -2.30 -10.57 3.90
N SER A 7 -1.40 -11.07 4.76
CA SER A 7 -1.39 -10.70 6.18
C SER A 7 -1.18 -9.19 6.39
N LEU A 8 -0.41 -8.54 5.52
CA LEU A 8 -0.17 -7.10 5.58
C LEU A 8 -1.41 -6.29 5.15
N MET A 9 -2.21 -6.77 4.19
CA MET A 9 -3.41 -6.08 3.71
C MET A 9 -4.56 -6.10 4.74
N LEU A 10 -4.78 -7.21 5.42
CA LEU A 10 -5.77 -7.24 6.50
C LEU A 10 -5.28 -6.51 7.76
N VAL A 11 -3.98 -6.56 8.05
CA VAL A 11 -3.36 -5.77 9.12
C VAL A 11 -3.41 -4.26 8.80
N ALA A 12 -3.30 -3.85 7.54
CA ALA A 12 -3.48 -2.44 7.16
C ALA A 12 -4.93 -1.98 7.36
N ALA A 13 -5.92 -2.83 7.05
CA ALA A 13 -7.33 -2.54 7.39
C ALA A 13 -7.57 -2.52 8.92
N MET A 14 -6.86 -3.36 9.68
CA MET A 14 -6.92 -3.36 11.15
C MET A 14 -6.27 -2.12 11.78
N THR A 15 -5.17 -1.59 11.24
CA THR A 15 -4.52 -0.39 11.77
C THR A 15 -5.33 0.88 11.50
N ALA A 16 -6.01 0.96 10.33
CA ALA A 16 -6.92 2.07 10.04
C ALA A 16 -8.15 2.10 10.99
N SER A 17 -8.57 0.94 11.51
CA SER A 17 -9.70 0.86 12.45
C SER A 17 -9.35 1.27 13.89
N LEU A 18 -8.06 1.34 14.25
CA LEU A 18 -7.61 1.80 15.56
C LEU A 18 -7.81 3.30 15.76
N THR A 19 -7.79 4.09 14.69
CA THR A 19 -8.10 5.52 14.73
C THR A 19 -9.58 5.83 14.93
N ALA A 20 -10.48 4.86 14.71
CA ALA A 20 -11.92 5.03 14.88
C ALA A 20 -12.37 5.04 16.36
N CYS A 21 -11.51 4.63 17.30
CA CYS A 21 -11.84 4.70 18.73
C CYS A 21 -11.65 6.08 19.38
N GLY A 22 -11.21 7.11 18.68
CA GLY A 22 -10.99 8.39 19.35
C GLY A 22 -10.62 9.62 18.54
N SER A 23 -10.70 9.70 17.22
CA SER A 23 -10.34 10.94 16.50
C SER A 23 -11.04 11.13 15.16
N LYS A 24 -11.22 12.39 14.79
CA LYS A 24 -11.86 12.91 13.58
C LYS A 24 -11.27 12.32 12.30
N LYS A 25 -12.16 12.10 11.30
CA LYS A 25 -11.86 11.74 9.91
C LYS A 25 -10.65 12.49 9.37
N THR A 26 -9.65 11.73 8.95
CA THR A 26 -8.63 12.16 7.99
C THR A 26 -8.86 11.37 6.71
N GLU A 27 -8.90 12.04 5.57
CA GLU A 27 -9.09 11.43 4.25
C GLU A 27 -7.86 10.58 3.88
N GLU A 28 -8.12 9.38 3.35
CA GLU A 28 -7.08 8.42 2.94
C GLU A 28 -6.33 8.89 1.69
N PRO A 29 -5.01 8.64 1.57
CA PRO A 29 -4.29 8.84 0.32
C PRO A 29 -4.68 7.75 -0.70
N THR A 30 -5.10 8.18 -1.87
CA THR A 30 -5.42 7.33 -3.02
C THR A 30 -4.17 6.60 -3.52
N SER A 31 -4.03 5.33 -3.18
CA SER A 31 -3.11 4.40 -3.83
C SER A 31 -3.91 3.44 -4.71
N THR A 32 -3.67 3.51 -5.98
CA THR A 32 -4.20 2.59 -6.97
C THR A 32 -3.41 1.29 -6.90
N VAL A 33 -3.94 0.24 -6.34
CA VAL A 33 -3.85 -1.19 -6.67
C VAL A 33 -4.46 -1.99 -5.51
N HIS A 34 -5.50 -2.72 -5.78
CA HIS A 34 -6.36 -3.50 -4.89
C HIS A 34 -7.26 -2.62 -3.99
N LYS A 35 -8.54 -2.63 -4.28
CA LYS A 35 -9.55 -2.05 -3.39
C LYS A 35 -9.51 -2.82 -2.06
N SER A 36 -8.70 -2.33 -1.13
CA SER A 36 -8.71 -2.87 0.23
C SER A 36 -10.08 -2.63 0.83
N ILE A 37 -10.61 -3.64 1.52
CA ILE A 37 -11.83 -3.49 2.31
C ILE A 37 -11.57 -2.38 3.33
N THR A 38 -12.40 -1.35 3.30
CA THR A 38 -12.26 -0.24 4.23
C THR A 38 -12.76 -0.65 5.63
N ALA A 39 -12.23 -0.03 6.67
CA ALA A 39 -12.75 -0.20 8.02
C ALA A 39 -14.25 0.10 8.10
N ALA A 40 -14.75 1.05 7.29
CA ALA A 40 -16.16 1.40 7.24
C ALA A 40 -17.03 0.27 6.65
N GLU A 41 -16.55 -0.48 5.66
CA GLU A 41 -17.26 -1.64 5.10
C GLU A 41 -17.37 -2.78 6.13
N TYR A 42 -16.29 -3.03 6.87
CA TYR A 42 -16.33 -4.00 7.97
C TYR A 42 -17.19 -3.51 9.14
N ASP A 43 -17.11 -2.25 9.51
CA ASP A 43 -17.92 -1.69 10.60
C ASP A 43 -19.41 -1.71 10.27
N ALA A 44 -19.78 -1.52 9.00
CA ALA A 44 -21.17 -1.64 8.55
C ALA A 44 -21.71 -3.09 8.61
N ALA A 45 -20.82 -4.08 8.53
CA ALA A 45 -21.19 -5.50 8.64
C ALA A 45 -21.38 -5.94 10.11
N ILE A 46 -20.88 -5.18 11.09
CA ILE A 46 -21.01 -5.49 12.50
C ILE A 46 -22.31 -4.86 13.04
N THR A 47 -23.25 -5.70 13.40
CA THR A 47 -24.57 -5.28 13.88
C THR A 47 -24.78 -5.49 15.38
N SER A 48 -23.93 -6.29 16.01
CA SER A 48 -24.04 -6.63 17.44
C SER A 48 -23.58 -5.49 18.34
N ASP A 49 -24.21 -5.38 19.48
CA ASP A 49 -23.91 -4.36 20.49
C ASP A 49 -23.00 -4.89 21.62
N ALA A 50 -22.56 -3.96 22.48
CA ALA A 50 -21.72 -4.29 23.63
C ALA A 50 -22.36 -5.32 24.61
N ALA A 51 -23.69 -5.46 24.63
CA ALA A 51 -24.36 -6.42 25.51
C ALA A 51 -24.18 -7.86 24.99
N ILE A 52 -24.13 -8.05 23.69
CA ILE A 52 -23.82 -9.34 23.04
C ILE A 52 -22.36 -9.67 23.29
N TYR A 53 -21.45 -8.72 23.03
CA TYR A 53 -20.01 -8.96 23.17
C TYR A 53 -19.55 -9.24 24.60
N LYS A 54 -20.21 -8.69 25.61
CA LYS A 54 -19.95 -9.03 27.04
C LYS A 54 -20.16 -10.49 27.38
N LYS A 55 -20.91 -11.21 26.55
CA LYS A 55 -21.14 -12.65 26.72
C LYS A 55 -20.16 -13.52 25.93
N ALA A 56 -19.45 -12.94 24.98
CA ALA A 56 -18.54 -13.64 24.10
C ALA A 56 -17.27 -14.11 24.81
N PHE A 57 -16.78 -13.32 25.77
CA PHE A 57 -15.61 -13.65 26.58
C PHE A 57 -15.59 -12.82 27.88
N THR A 58 -14.70 -13.20 28.79
CA THR A 58 -14.43 -12.40 30.00
C THR A 58 -13.24 -11.51 29.75
N MET A 59 -13.44 -10.20 29.83
CA MET A 59 -12.34 -9.22 29.72
C MET A 59 -11.31 -9.46 30.81
N PRO A 60 -10.02 -9.70 30.48
CA PRO A 60 -8.98 -9.83 31.49
C PRO A 60 -8.74 -8.49 32.21
N GLU A 61 -7.97 -8.54 33.32
CA GLU A 61 -7.54 -7.29 33.98
C GLU A 61 -6.60 -6.53 33.04
N TYR A 62 -7.03 -5.34 32.63
CA TYR A 62 -6.29 -4.49 31.68
C TYR A 62 -5.77 -3.19 32.30
N LYS A 63 -6.24 -2.85 33.51
CA LYS A 63 -5.76 -1.64 34.21
C LYS A 63 -4.34 -1.86 34.73
N GLY A 64 -3.45 -0.96 34.37
CA GLY A 64 -2.05 -1.03 34.79
C GLY A 64 -1.15 -1.97 33.97
N ILE A 65 -1.63 -2.43 32.81
CA ILE A 65 -0.79 -3.16 31.86
C ILE A 65 0.45 -2.33 31.54
N GLN A 66 1.63 -2.95 31.68
CA GLN A 66 2.90 -2.33 31.32
C GLN A 66 3.24 -2.72 29.89
N VAL A 67 3.36 -1.73 29.01
CA VAL A 67 3.82 -1.92 27.63
C VAL A 67 5.20 -1.31 27.44
N THR A 68 6.04 -1.96 26.64
CA THR A 68 7.32 -1.42 26.24
C THR A 68 7.22 -1.02 24.77
N VAL A 69 7.34 0.29 24.51
CA VAL A 69 7.30 0.85 23.15
C VAL A 69 8.56 1.67 22.93
N ASP A 70 9.15 1.52 21.76
CA ASP A 70 10.31 2.32 21.38
C ASP A 70 9.90 3.78 21.20
N LYS A 71 10.50 4.66 21.98
CA LYS A 71 10.28 6.11 21.92
C LYS A 71 11.14 6.81 20.88
N SER A 72 12.05 6.11 20.22
CA SER A 72 12.94 6.71 19.20
C SER A 72 12.14 7.27 18.03
N VAL A 73 10.95 6.71 17.74
CA VAL A 73 10.02 7.21 16.73
C VAL A 73 9.60 8.67 16.96
N LEU A 74 9.62 9.15 18.21
CA LEU A 74 9.29 10.54 18.56
C LEU A 74 10.45 11.53 18.31
N ASN A 75 11.65 11.03 18.00
CA ASN A 75 12.81 11.87 17.76
C ASN A 75 12.86 12.25 16.27
N VAL A 76 12.14 13.30 15.91
CA VAL A 76 12.09 13.82 14.54
C VAL A 76 13.38 14.59 14.24
N ALA A 77 14.16 14.09 13.28
CA ALA A 77 15.37 14.73 12.78
C ALA A 77 15.05 15.71 11.63
N GLU A 78 16.00 16.57 11.26
CA GLU A 78 15.87 17.43 10.08
C GLU A 78 15.71 16.62 8.79
N SER A 79 16.38 15.46 8.70
CA SER A 79 16.23 14.55 7.56
C SER A 79 14.80 14.03 7.37
N ASP A 80 14.03 13.85 8.45
CA ASP A 80 12.66 13.38 8.37
C ASP A 80 11.74 14.47 7.80
N VAL A 81 12.04 15.74 8.14
CA VAL A 81 11.37 16.91 7.56
C VAL A 81 11.72 17.04 6.07
N ASP A 82 13.00 16.89 5.70
CA ASP A 82 13.45 16.91 4.31
C ASP A 82 12.79 15.78 3.50
N ASP A 83 12.73 14.59 4.05
CA ASP A 83 12.08 13.43 3.42
C ASP A 83 10.58 13.67 3.21
N TYR A 84 9.90 14.24 4.18
CA TYR A 84 8.48 14.57 4.07
C TYR A 84 8.26 15.62 2.97
N ILE A 85 9.04 16.71 2.97
CA ILE A 85 8.98 17.77 1.94
C ILE A 85 9.19 17.15 0.56
N ASN A 86 10.25 16.37 0.39
CA ASN A 86 10.59 15.78 -0.91
C ASN A 86 9.53 14.82 -1.41
N LYS A 87 9.03 13.94 -0.55
CA LYS A 87 8.07 12.90 -0.95
C LYS A 87 6.65 13.42 -1.17
N ASN A 88 6.19 14.34 -0.32
CA ASN A 88 4.78 14.70 -0.27
C ASN A 88 4.48 16.08 -0.90
N ILE A 89 5.49 16.92 -1.06
CA ILE A 89 5.30 18.29 -1.56
C ILE A 89 6.07 18.47 -2.87
N VAL A 90 7.38 18.36 -2.84
CA VAL A 90 8.24 18.59 -4.03
C VAL A 90 7.91 17.61 -5.16
N SER A 91 7.71 16.32 -4.82
CA SER A 91 7.36 15.29 -5.82
C SER A 91 5.96 15.50 -6.40
N ALA A 92 5.01 16.01 -5.62
CA ALA A 92 3.64 16.28 -6.07
C ALA A 92 3.57 17.47 -7.05
N GLU A 93 4.50 18.41 -6.93
CA GLU A 93 4.59 19.60 -7.80
C GLU A 93 5.63 19.46 -8.90
N ALA A 94 6.22 18.28 -9.05
CA ALA A 94 7.16 18.02 -10.12
C ALA A 94 6.49 18.13 -11.49
N THR A 95 7.16 18.80 -12.41
CA THR A 95 6.73 18.90 -13.81
C THR A 95 7.55 17.97 -14.67
N THR A 96 6.88 17.23 -15.56
CA THR A 96 7.55 16.32 -16.50
C THR A 96 7.42 16.85 -17.92
N GLU A 97 8.55 16.98 -18.60
CA GLU A 97 8.64 17.37 -19.99
C GLU A 97 9.18 16.21 -20.84
N ASN A 98 8.57 15.97 -21.99
CA ASN A 98 9.01 14.96 -22.95
C ASN A 98 10.00 15.60 -23.94
N VAL A 99 11.29 15.32 -23.81
CA VAL A 99 12.35 15.79 -24.69
C VAL A 99 12.51 14.83 -25.85
N THR A 100 12.18 15.27 -27.08
CA THR A 100 12.17 14.45 -28.29
C THR A 100 13.50 14.43 -29.04
N SER A 101 14.58 14.80 -28.38
CA SER A 101 15.95 14.79 -28.92
C SER A 101 16.96 14.46 -27.84
N GLY A 102 18.12 13.94 -28.23
CA GLY A 102 19.19 13.60 -27.28
C GLY A 102 19.61 12.13 -27.40
N VAL A 103 20.39 11.70 -26.44
CA VAL A 103 20.91 10.34 -26.32
C VAL A 103 20.57 9.83 -24.92
N THR A 104 20.06 8.62 -24.84
CA THR A 104 19.66 8.00 -23.58
C THR A 104 20.85 7.61 -22.70
N ALA A 105 20.69 7.76 -21.39
CA ALA A 105 21.66 7.35 -20.38
C ALA A 105 21.03 6.41 -19.34
N ASP A 106 21.86 5.74 -18.58
CA ASP A 106 21.41 4.97 -17.41
C ASP A 106 20.70 5.89 -16.39
N GLY A 107 19.57 5.44 -15.87
CA GLY A 107 18.71 6.23 -14.98
C GLY A 107 17.71 7.15 -15.68
N ASP A 108 17.80 7.36 -17.01
CA ASP A 108 16.81 8.13 -17.73
C ASP A 108 15.44 7.42 -17.74
N THR A 109 14.37 8.19 -17.52
CA THR A 109 13.02 7.71 -17.82
C THR A 109 12.69 8.07 -19.25
N VAL A 110 12.34 7.07 -20.04
CA VAL A 110 12.10 7.20 -21.49
C VAL A 110 10.68 6.76 -21.84
N ILE A 111 10.16 7.31 -22.94
CA ILE A 111 8.98 6.78 -23.63
C ILE A 111 9.50 6.04 -24.86
N LEU A 112 9.12 4.77 -25.03
CA LEU A 112 9.60 3.95 -26.11
C LEU A 112 8.54 3.02 -26.69
N ASP A 113 8.72 2.71 -27.97
CA ASP A 113 8.04 1.62 -28.67
C ASP A 113 9.00 0.46 -28.79
N TYR A 114 8.53 -0.77 -28.64
CA TYR A 114 9.33 -1.94 -28.89
C TYR A 114 8.54 -3.08 -29.54
N SER A 115 9.23 -3.90 -30.31
CA SER A 115 8.68 -5.10 -30.94
C SER A 115 9.72 -6.23 -30.90
N GLY A 116 9.45 -7.25 -30.09
CA GLY A 116 10.29 -8.45 -29.97
C GLY A 116 9.92 -9.53 -30.96
N LYS A 117 10.94 -10.12 -31.62
CA LYS A 117 10.78 -11.20 -32.58
C LYS A 117 11.66 -12.39 -32.21
N LEU A 118 11.07 -13.59 -32.23
CA LEU A 118 11.73 -14.86 -32.12
C LEU A 118 11.74 -15.50 -33.54
N ASP A 119 12.91 -15.80 -34.08
CA ASP A 119 13.05 -16.35 -35.43
C ASP A 119 12.33 -15.53 -36.54
N GLY A 120 12.23 -14.22 -36.33
CA GLY A 120 11.60 -13.28 -37.26
C GLY A 120 10.08 -13.08 -37.03
N GLU A 121 9.43 -13.85 -36.16
CA GLU A 121 8.00 -13.72 -35.83
C GLU A 121 7.80 -13.05 -34.50
N ALA A 122 6.81 -12.15 -34.44
CA ALA A 122 6.44 -11.48 -33.17
C ALA A 122 5.83 -12.49 -32.19
N PHE A 123 6.16 -12.38 -30.91
CA PHE A 123 5.63 -13.22 -29.86
C PHE A 123 4.72 -12.43 -28.91
N SER A 124 3.83 -13.15 -28.22
CA SER A 124 2.88 -12.55 -27.27
C SER A 124 3.61 -11.85 -26.13
N GLY A 125 3.22 -10.60 -25.84
CA GLY A 125 3.83 -9.75 -24.83
C GLY A 125 5.16 -9.10 -25.25
N GLY A 126 5.66 -9.38 -26.49
CA GLY A 126 6.89 -8.80 -26.99
C GLY A 126 6.75 -7.42 -27.64
N THR A 127 5.53 -6.87 -27.78
CA THR A 127 5.29 -5.59 -28.48
C THR A 127 4.48 -4.65 -27.62
N ALA A 128 4.93 -3.39 -27.53
CA ALA A 128 4.18 -2.30 -26.92
C ALA A 128 4.59 -0.96 -27.52
N THR A 129 3.72 0.04 -27.37
CA THR A 129 3.94 1.42 -27.81
C THR A 129 3.71 2.37 -26.65
N ASP A 130 4.31 3.55 -26.70
CA ASP A 130 4.20 4.59 -25.68
C ASP A 130 4.50 4.11 -24.25
N THR A 131 5.41 3.13 -24.14
CA THR A 131 5.78 2.55 -22.84
C THR A 131 6.74 3.49 -22.10
N THR A 132 6.38 3.88 -20.90
CA THR A 132 7.29 4.59 -20.00
C THR A 132 8.18 3.60 -19.26
N TYR A 133 9.49 3.79 -19.32
CA TYR A 133 10.48 2.91 -18.69
C TYR A 133 11.67 3.70 -18.15
N THR A 134 12.11 3.36 -16.95
CA THR A 134 13.36 3.91 -16.39
C THR A 134 14.49 2.92 -16.66
N ILE A 135 15.49 3.35 -17.44
CA ILE A 135 16.65 2.55 -17.81
C ILE A 135 17.45 2.21 -16.53
N GLY A 136 17.82 0.94 -16.37
CA GLY A 136 18.49 0.44 -15.16
C GLY A 136 17.53 0.00 -14.04
N SER A 137 16.22 0.13 -14.21
CA SER A 137 15.24 -0.31 -13.20
C SER A 137 15.13 -1.84 -13.06
N GLY A 138 15.60 -2.59 -14.05
CA GLY A 138 15.59 -4.06 -14.06
C GLY A 138 14.21 -4.69 -14.32
N ASN A 139 13.20 -3.90 -14.74
CA ASN A 139 11.88 -4.43 -15.11
C ASN A 139 11.85 -5.05 -16.50
N PHE A 140 12.80 -4.72 -17.38
CA PHE A 140 13.06 -5.43 -18.62
C PHE A 140 14.12 -6.52 -18.42
N ILE A 141 14.24 -7.43 -19.38
CA ILE A 141 15.36 -8.39 -19.39
C ILE A 141 16.69 -7.64 -19.54
N SER A 142 17.73 -8.16 -18.89
CA SER A 142 19.01 -7.45 -18.71
C SER A 142 19.64 -6.93 -19.98
N ASP A 143 19.55 -7.70 -21.08
CA ASP A 143 20.15 -7.30 -22.35
C ASP A 143 19.39 -6.15 -23.00
N LEU A 144 18.04 -6.14 -22.89
CA LEU A 144 17.22 -5.05 -23.38
C LEU A 144 17.47 -3.79 -22.56
N ASP A 145 17.47 -3.91 -21.24
CA ASP A 145 17.69 -2.78 -20.33
C ASP A 145 19.04 -2.08 -20.61
N LYS A 146 20.11 -2.85 -20.73
CA LYS A 146 21.44 -2.34 -21.09
C LYS A 146 21.50 -1.78 -22.51
N GLY A 147 20.77 -2.40 -23.43
CA GLY A 147 20.72 -1.99 -24.82
C GLY A 147 20.01 -0.65 -25.05
N LEU A 148 19.24 -0.18 -24.07
CA LEU A 148 18.60 1.13 -24.13
C LEU A 148 19.55 2.30 -23.85
N VAL A 149 20.75 2.06 -23.32
CA VAL A 149 21.74 3.10 -23.04
C VAL A 149 22.44 3.52 -24.32
N GLY A 150 22.55 4.82 -24.58
CA GLY A 150 23.27 5.38 -25.73
C GLY A 150 22.45 5.47 -27.00
N LEU A 151 21.13 5.24 -26.95
CA LEU A 151 20.27 5.35 -28.11
C LEU A 151 19.93 6.82 -28.43
N THR A 152 19.92 7.17 -29.70
CA THR A 152 19.46 8.48 -30.16
C THR A 152 17.93 8.49 -30.23
N VAL A 153 17.30 9.45 -29.57
CA VAL A 153 15.85 9.63 -29.61
C VAL A 153 15.34 9.78 -31.03
N GLY A 154 14.27 9.08 -31.36
CA GLY A 154 13.62 9.08 -32.66
C GLY A 154 14.18 8.07 -33.67
N GLN A 155 15.30 7.40 -33.37
CA GLN A 155 15.88 6.37 -34.22
C GLN A 155 15.47 4.96 -33.77
N GLU A 156 15.40 4.02 -34.73
CA GLU A 156 15.12 2.62 -34.42
C GLU A 156 16.44 1.84 -34.29
N TYR A 157 16.47 0.91 -33.34
CA TYR A 157 17.61 0.06 -33.05
C TYR A 157 17.16 -1.39 -32.86
N ASP A 158 17.89 -2.32 -33.41
CA ASP A 158 17.70 -3.75 -33.13
C ASP A 158 18.64 -4.17 -31.99
N ILE A 159 18.06 -4.60 -30.89
CA ILE A 159 18.79 -5.04 -29.70
C ILE A 159 18.67 -6.55 -29.57
N PRO A 160 19.76 -7.30 -29.79
CA PRO A 160 19.77 -8.74 -29.55
C PRO A 160 19.71 -9.01 -28.05
N CYS A 161 18.77 -9.85 -27.64
CA CYS A 161 18.53 -10.20 -26.25
C CYS A 161 18.42 -11.71 -26.08
N THR A 162 18.76 -12.20 -24.88
CA THR A 162 18.52 -13.59 -24.49
C THR A 162 17.67 -13.60 -23.22
N PHE A 163 16.56 -14.33 -23.25
CA PHE A 163 15.74 -14.51 -22.06
C PHE A 163 16.49 -15.34 -21.01
N PRO A 164 16.40 -15.00 -19.73
CA PRO A 164 17.00 -15.80 -18.67
C PRO A 164 16.44 -17.23 -18.65
N ASP A 165 17.25 -18.21 -18.25
CA ASP A 165 16.84 -19.63 -18.16
C ASP A 165 15.67 -19.86 -17.20
N ASN A 166 15.51 -18.98 -16.19
CA ASN A 166 14.43 -19.02 -15.22
C ASN A 166 13.21 -18.18 -15.61
N TYR A 167 13.12 -17.73 -16.86
CA TYR A 167 11.96 -16.98 -17.35
C TYR A 167 10.70 -17.86 -17.38
N THR A 168 9.55 -17.31 -17.01
CA THR A 168 8.30 -18.08 -16.76
C THR A 168 7.49 -18.36 -18.02
N SER A 169 8.11 -18.60 -19.16
CA SER A 169 7.39 -18.90 -20.41
C SER A 169 8.22 -19.80 -21.31
N ASP A 170 7.64 -20.18 -22.46
CA ASP A 170 8.35 -20.89 -23.53
C ASP A 170 9.52 -20.11 -24.13
N LEU A 171 9.79 -18.90 -23.64
CA LEU A 171 10.88 -18.02 -24.06
C LEU A 171 12.17 -18.22 -23.25
N ALA A 172 12.15 -18.99 -22.14
CA ALA A 172 13.32 -19.24 -21.30
C ALA A 172 14.54 -19.70 -22.14
N GLY A 173 15.68 -19.04 -21.99
CA GLY A 173 16.93 -19.31 -22.72
C GLY A 173 16.92 -18.98 -24.21
N LYS A 174 15.81 -18.46 -24.76
CA LYS A 174 15.73 -18.15 -26.21
C LYS A 174 16.33 -16.78 -26.52
N SER A 175 17.01 -16.72 -27.68
CA SER A 175 17.53 -15.48 -28.24
C SER A 175 16.47 -14.82 -29.13
N VAL A 176 16.24 -13.53 -28.93
CA VAL A 176 15.25 -12.71 -29.63
C VAL A 176 15.90 -11.39 -30.08
N ILE A 177 15.25 -10.70 -30.99
CA ILE A 177 15.64 -9.35 -31.40
C ILE A 177 14.49 -8.41 -31.02
N PHE A 178 14.79 -7.37 -30.24
CA PHE A 178 13.86 -6.27 -30.00
C PHE A 178 14.23 -5.10 -30.91
N THR A 179 13.33 -4.74 -31.82
CA THR A 179 13.38 -3.44 -32.50
C THR A 179 12.79 -2.40 -31.57
N VAL A 180 13.59 -1.40 -31.17
CA VAL A 180 13.23 -0.39 -30.19
C VAL A 180 13.37 1.00 -30.79
N LYS A 181 12.42 1.88 -30.47
CA LYS A 181 12.48 3.30 -30.78
C LYS A 181 12.15 4.11 -29.54
N VAL A 182 13.14 4.81 -28.99
CA VAL A 182 12.88 5.80 -27.95
C VAL A 182 12.26 7.04 -28.60
N THR A 183 11.06 7.40 -28.20
CA THR A 183 10.31 8.55 -28.75
C THR A 183 10.58 9.83 -27.97
N ALA A 184 10.84 9.72 -26.66
CA ALA A 184 11.23 10.84 -25.81
C ALA A 184 12.02 10.37 -24.57
N ILE A 185 12.80 11.31 -24.03
CA ILE A 185 13.34 11.22 -22.67
C ILE A 185 12.46 12.10 -21.78
N GLN A 186 11.92 11.57 -20.70
CA GLN A 186 11.17 12.33 -19.73
C GLN A 186 12.12 13.04 -18.77
N LYS A 187 12.07 14.36 -18.75
CA LYS A 187 12.79 15.19 -17.77
C LYS A 187 11.83 15.65 -16.71
N THR A 188 12.05 15.21 -15.48
CA THR A 188 11.31 15.69 -14.32
C THR A 188 12.07 16.87 -13.69
N THR A 189 11.40 17.99 -13.56
CA THR A 189 11.92 19.17 -12.87
C THR A 189 11.15 19.34 -11.58
N TYR A 190 11.89 19.47 -10.49
CA TYR A 190 11.34 19.69 -9.15
C TYR A 190 11.40 21.18 -8.82
N PRO A 191 10.39 21.73 -8.14
CA PRO A 191 10.44 23.11 -7.70
C PRO A 191 11.55 23.31 -6.66
N GLU A 192 12.21 24.46 -6.74
CA GLU A 192 13.07 24.92 -5.66
C GLU A 192 12.23 25.62 -4.60
N ILE A 193 12.35 25.19 -3.35
CA ILE A 193 11.61 25.79 -2.24
C ILE A 193 12.32 27.07 -1.80
N THR A 194 11.78 28.20 -2.24
CA THR A 194 12.23 29.56 -1.89
C THR A 194 11.13 30.27 -1.11
N ASP A 195 11.44 31.40 -0.48
CA ASP A 195 10.43 32.22 0.19
C ASP A 195 9.33 32.68 -0.80
N GLU A 196 9.69 32.99 -2.05
CA GLU A 196 8.72 33.30 -3.11
C GLU A 196 7.82 32.10 -3.42
N TRP A 197 8.38 30.89 -3.49
CA TRP A 197 7.60 29.68 -3.67
C TRP A 197 6.63 29.47 -2.50
N VAL A 198 7.08 29.68 -1.25
CA VAL A 198 6.24 29.54 -0.05
C VAL A 198 5.06 30.53 -0.12
N VAL A 199 5.30 31.80 -0.45
CA VAL A 199 4.25 32.81 -0.60
C VAL A 199 3.25 32.43 -1.68
N ASN A 200 3.72 31.93 -2.84
CA ASN A 200 2.87 31.56 -3.97
C ASN A 200 2.00 30.32 -3.67
N ASN A 201 2.48 29.40 -2.82
CA ASN A 201 1.80 28.16 -2.45
C ASN A 201 1.12 28.22 -1.06
N LYS A 202 1.17 29.36 -0.40
CA LYS A 202 0.68 29.54 0.96
C LYS A 202 -0.77 29.14 1.14
N GLU A 203 -1.64 29.51 0.22
CA GLU A 203 -3.08 29.22 0.30
C GLU A 203 -3.36 27.74 0.04
N SER A 204 -2.75 27.15 -0.99
CA SER A 204 -2.95 25.73 -1.36
C SER A 204 -2.43 24.76 -0.29
N LEU A 205 -1.33 25.12 0.36
CA LEU A 205 -0.71 24.34 1.43
C LEU A 205 -1.20 24.73 2.84
N ASN A 206 -2.09 25.74 2.93
CA ASN A 206 -2.63 26.27 4.19
C ASN A 206 -1.52 26.68 5.20
N LEU A 207 -0.50 27.39 4.70
CA LEU A 207 0.62 27.85 5.51
C LEU A 207 0.30 29.20 6.18
N SER A 208 0.85 29.43 7.37
CA SER A 208 0.70 30.70 8.09
C SER A 208 1.87 31.66 7.86
N GLY A 209 3.09 31.12 7.63
CA GLY A 209 4.29 31.89 7.38
C GLY A 209 4.54 32.23 5.92
N ASP A 210 5.55 33.05 5.67
CA ASP A 210 5.93 33.54 4.35
C ASP A 210 7.37 33.16 3.98
N THR A 211 8.10 32.45 4.84
CA THR A 211 9.50 32.06 4.63
C THR A 211 9.67 30.54 4.59
N VAL A 212 10.76 30.10 3.97
CA VAL A 212 11.15 28.68 3.99
C VAL A 212 11.32 28.17 5.42
N ALA A 213 11.78 29.01 6.35
CA ALA A 213 11.93 28.63 7.75
C ALA A 213 10.57 28.38 8.41
N ASP A 214 9.58 29.24 8.18
CA ASP A 214 8.20 29.05 8.66
C ASP A 214 7.58 27.77 8.08
N PHE A 215 7.73 27.58 6.78
CA PHE A 215 7.25 26.39 6.07
C PHE A 215 7.82 25.10 6.67
N ARG A 216 9.14 25.06 6.88
CA ARG A 216 9.80 23.89 7.48
C ARG A 216 9.32 23.64 8.90
N GLU A 217 9.08 24.69 9.68
CA GLU A 217 8.54 24.54 11.05
C GLU A 217 7.11 23.99 11.04
N GLU A 218 6.29 24.36 10.08
CA GLU A 218 4.93 23.79 9.92
C GLU A 218 4.97 22.33 9.47
N VAL A 219 5.86 21.99 8.52
CA VAL A 219 6.07 20.59 8.11
C VAL A 219 6.62 19.78 9.28
N ARG A 220 7.52 20.32 10.09
CA ARG A 220 8.01 19.63 11.31
C ARG A 220 6.88 19.25 12.23
N LYS A 221 5.91 20.13 12.48
CA LYS A 221 4.73 19.83 13.31
C LYS A 221 3.90 18.68 12.72
N ILE A 222 3.79 18.60 11.40
CA ILE A 222 3.10 17.49 10.72
C ILE A 222 3.86 16.17 10.96
N VAL A 223 5.18 16.18 10.77
CA VAL A 223 6.02 14.99 10.97
C VAL A 223 6.00 14.54 12.44
N GLU A 224 6.06 15.48 13.39
CA GLU A 224 5.94 15.20 14.83
C GLU A 224 4.57 14.62 15.18
N ALA A 225 3.49 15.14 14.59
CA ALA A 225 2.15 14.59 14.78
C ALA A 225 2.06 13.15 14.24
N ASN A 226 2.60 12.87 13.05
CA ASN A 226 2.65 11.53 12.48
C ASN A 226 3.50 10.57 13.33
N ALA A 227 4.62 11.04 13.86
CA ALA A 227 5.48 10.29 14.78
C ALA A 227 4.74 9.94 16.08
N ASN A 228 3.99 10.90 16.63
CA ASN A 228 3.17 10.68 17.81
C ASN A 228 2.04 9.68 17.55
N ASP A 229 1.36 9.79 16.41
CA ASP A 229 0.32 8.83 16.03
C ASP A 229 0.90 7.42 15.85
N THR A 230 2.08 7.31 15.25
CA THR A 230 2.82 6.05 15.16
C THR A 230 3.14 5.48 16.53
N TYR A 231 3.64 6.31 17.45
CA TYR A 231 3.93 5.90 18.84
C TYR A 231 2.67 5.42 19.57
N LEU A 232 1.56 6.15 19.43
CA LEU A 232 0.28 5.79 20.04
C LEU A 232 -0.26 4.47 19.46
N ASN A 233 -0.17 4.29 18.15
CA ASN A 233 -0.58 3.05 17.48
C ASN A 233 0.27 1.85 17.92
N ASN A 234 1.59 2.02 18.04
CA ASN A 234 2.49 0.98 18.55
C ASN A 234 2.18 0.64 20.02
N THR A 235 1.87 1.65 20.81
CA THR A 235 1.47 1.48 22.23
C THR A 235 0.17 0.70 22.33
N PHE A 236 -0.83 1.09 21.53
CA PHE A 236 -2.11 0.38 21.49
C PHE A 236 -1.94 -1.07 21.02
N THR A 237 -1.20 -1.29 19.94
CA THR A 237 -0.94 -2.63 19.39
C THR A 237 -0.29 -3.52 20.44
N SER A 238 0.71 -3.01 21.15
CA SER A 238 1.37 -3.77 22.23
C SER A 238 0.42 -4.07 23.41
N ALA A 239 -0.41 -3.12 23.80
CA ALA A 239 -1.42 -3.33 24.83
C ALA A 239 -2.48 -4.33 24.38
N TYR A 240 -2.96 -4.21 23.15
CA TYR A 240 -3.93 -5.13 22.55
C TYR A 240 -3.39 -6.56 22.50
N GLN A 241 -2.13 -6.74 22.09
CA GLN A 241 -1.50 -8.05 22.08
C GLN A 241 -1.52 -8.70 23.47
N ILE A 242 -1.09 -7.97 24.51
CA ILE A 242 -1.10 -8.46 25.89
C ILE A 242 -2.52 -8.82 26.34
N ILE A 243 -3.52 -7.99 26.00
CA ILE A 243 -4.92 -8.27 26.34
C ILE A 243 -5.40 -9.51 25.62
N SER A 244 -5.18 -9.61 24.31
CA SER A 244 -5.66 -10.74 23.49
C SER A 244 -5.04 -12.08 23.89
N GLU A 245 -3.76 -12.08 24.28
CA GLU A 245 -3.07 -13.29 24.78
C GLU A 245 -3.61 -13.76 26.15
N ASN A 246 -4.22 -12.86 26.93
CA ASN A 246 -4.83 -13.16 28.23
C ASN A 246 -6.35 -13.37 28.17
N ILE A 247 -6.97 -13.19 27.01
CA ILE A 247 -8.35 -13.60 26.77
C ILE A 247 -8.36 -15.12 26.62
N GLY A 248 -9.21 -15.80 27.39
CA GLY A 248 -9.44 -17.22 27.21
C GLY A 248 -10.26 -17.52 25.96
N ASP A 249 -11.04 -18.59 25.99
CA ASP A 249 -11.91 -18.96 24.88
C ASP A 249 -12.90 -17.84 24.54
N VAL A 250 -13.01 -17.53 23.26
CA VAL A 250 -13.94 -16.54 22.73
C VAL A 250 -15.07 -17.24 22.00
N ASN A 251 -16.30 -17.02 22.46
CA ASN A 251 -17.50 -17.49 21.79
C ASN A 251 -17.99 -16.42 20.81
N TYR A 252 -17.41 -16.42 19.61
CA TYR A 252 -17.74 -15.42 18.59
C TYR A 252 -19.22 -15.52 18.17
N PRO A 253 -19.94 -14.37 18.03
CA PRO A 253 -21.21 -14.34 17.34
C PRO A 253 -21.06 -14.81 15.90
N GLN A 254 -21.58 -15.98 15.55
CA GLN A 254 -21.35 -16.59 14.24
C GLN A 254 -21.90 -15.73 13.09
N ASP A 255 -23.05 -15.11 13.28
CA ASP A 255 -23.67 -14.22 12.30
C ASP A 255 -22.75 -13.07 11.92
N GLU A 256 -21.96 -12.53 12.88
CA GLU A 256 -20.98 -11.47 12.62
C GLU A 256 -19.78 -12.01 11.85
N ILE A 257 -19.29 -13.20 12.19
CA ILE A 257 -18.19 -13.84 11.45
C ILE A 257 -18.62 -14.09 10.00
N ASP A 258 -19.81 -14.63 9.79
CA ASP A 258 -20.34 -14.92 8.47
C ASP A 258 -20.46 -13.63 7.62
N SER A 259 -20.98 -12.54 8.23
CA SER A 259 -21.08 -11.23 7.58
C SER A 259 -19.72 -10.67 7.19
N LEU A 260 -18.71 -10.76 8.05
CA LEU A 260 -17.35 -10.28 7.76
C LEU A 260 -16.69 -11.10 6.65
N VAL A 261 -16.88 -12.44 6.65
CA VAL A 261 -16.38 -13.32 5.58
C VAL A 261 -17.09 -13.02 4.25
N GLU A 262 -18.38 -12.71 4.28
CA GLU A 262 -19.13 -12.30 3.08
C GLU A 262 -18.60 -10.99 2.49
N VAL A 263 -18.34 -9.99 3.31
CA VAL A 263 -17.72 -8.73 2.88
C VAL A 263 -16.38 -9.00 2.19
N LEU A 264 -15.52 -9.82 2.79
CA LEU A 264 -14.24 -10.20 2.19
C LEU A 264 -14.42 -10.88 0.83
N ASN A 265 -15.30 -11.87 0.74
CA ASN A 265 -15.57 -12.57 -0.51
C ASN A 265 -16.12 -11.67 -1.61
N THR A 266 -17.04 -10.77 -1.27
CA THR A 266 -17.63 -9.81 -2.21
C THR A 266 -16.57 -8.87 -2.79
N ASN A 267 -15.63 -8.41 -1.97
CA ASN A 267 -14.54 -7.55 -2.45
C ASN A 267 -13.58 -8.30 -3.37
N ILE A 268 -13.20 -9.54 -3.02
CA ILE A 268 -12.34 -10.38 -3.86
C ILE A 268 -13.02 -10.73 -5.20
N GLU A 269 -14.33 -10.98 -5.19
CA GLU A 269 -15.10 -11.18 -6.41
C GLU A 269 -15.11 -9.93 -7.30
N SER A 270 -15.27 -8.75 -6.72
CA SER A 270 -15.16 -7.47 -7.43
C SER A 270 -13.77 -7.26 -8.04
N GLU A 271 -12.71 -7.61 -7.32
CA GLU A 271 -11.35 -7.58 -7.85
C GLU A 271 -11.14 -8.58 -8.99
N PHE A 272 -11.63 -9.81 -8.83
CA PHE A 272 -11.59 -10.82 -9.88
C PHE A 272 -12.30 -10.35 -11.16
N ASN A 273 -13.48 -9.77 -11.03
CA ASN A 273 -14.23 -9.24 -12.18
C ASN A 273 -13.48 -8.09 -12.90
N THR A 274 -12.64 -7.36 -12.17
CA THR A 274 -11.85 -6.25 -12.72
C THR A 274 -10.53 -6.73 -13.31
N TYR A 275 -9.82 -7.61 -12.64
CA TYR A 275 -8.43 -7.95 -12.96
C TYR A 275 -8.19 -9.40 -13.37
N GLY A 276 -9.19 -10.31 -13.24
CA GLY A 276 -9.03 -11.72 -13.54
C GLY A 276 -8.54 -11.97 -14.97
N SER A 277 -9.12 -11.27 -15.95
CA SER A 277 -8.70 -11.37 -17.35
C SER A 277 -7.28 -10.82 -17.60
N TYR A 278 -6.86 -9.80 -16.87
CA TYR A 278 -5.50 -9.26 -16.92
C TYR A 278 -4.47 -10.28 -16.45
N TYR A 279 -4.82 -11.07 -15.44
CA TYR A 279 -3.96 -12.18 -14.95
C TYR A 279 -4.13 -13.49 -15.72
N GLY A 280 -5.01 -13.53 -16.74
CA GLY A 280 -5.32 -14.74 -17.48
C GLY A 280 -6.07 -15.80 -16.66
N ILE A 281 -6.78 -15.40 -15.60
CA ILE A 281 -7.51 -16.27 -14.70
C ILE A 281 -9.00 -16.16 -14.99
N SER A 282 -9.66 -17.31 -15.24
CA SER A 282 -11.05 -17.38 -15.65
C SER A 282 -12.03 -17.83 -14.56
N ASP A 283 -11.53 -18.21 -13.38
CA ASP A 283 -12.37 -18.63 -12.25
C ASP A 283 -11.89 -18.03 -10.92
N LEU A 284 -12.85 -17.74 -10.05
CA LEU A 284 -12.65 -17.07 -8.78
C LEU A 284 -11.79 -17.87 -7.79
N ASP A 285 -11.95 -19.21 -7.75
CA ASP A 285 -11.19 -20.05 -6.83
C ASP A 285 -9.71 -20.11 -7.20
N THR A 286 -9.41 -20.16 -8.50
CA THR A 286 -8.04 -20.01 -8.99
C THR A 286 -7.48 -18.61 -8.69
N TYR A 287 -8.30 -17.56 -8.82
CA TYR A 287 -7.91 -16.21 -8.45
C TYR A 287 -7.55 -16.13 -6.95
N LYS A 288 -8.42 -16.61 -6.08
CA LYS A 288 -8.17 -16.67 -4.62
C LYS A 288 -6.86 -17.40 -4.29
N LYS A 289 -6.60 -18.55 -4.91
CA LYS A 289 -5.37 -19.31 -4.68
C LYS A 289 -4.13 -18.59 -5.23
N SER A 290 -4.16 -18.20 -6.50
CA SER A 290 -2.97 -17.73 -7.21
C SER A 290 -2.57 -16.31 -6.83
N VAL A 291 -3.55 -15.40 -6.73
CA VAL A 291 -3.29 -13.99 -6.43
C VAL A 291 -3.02 -13.79 -4.95
N TYR A 292 -3.78 -14.45 -4.08
CA TYR A 292 -3.59 -14.35 -2.63
C TYR A 292 -2.61 -15.38 -2.06
N GLY A 293 -2.13 -16.34 -2.88
CA GLY A 293 -1.04 -17.25 -2.52
C GLY A 293 -1.43 -18.37 -1.57
N PHE A 294 -2.65 -18.89 -1.69
CA PHE A 294 -3.11 -20.06 -0.92
C PHE A 294 -2.94 -21.36 -1.70
N ASP A 295 -2.64 -22.43 -0.99
CA ASP A 295 -2.45 -23.75 -1.58
C ASP A 295 -3.80 -24.44 -1.94
N SER A 296 -4.88 -24.06 -1.24
CA SER A 296 -6.23 -24.59 -1.45
C SER A 296 -7.30 -23.55 -1.14
N ILE A 297 -8.53 -23.80 -1.61
CA ILE A 297 -9.67 -22.98 -1.23
C ILE A 297 -10.01 -23.11 0.26
N ASP A 298 -9.81 -24.30 0.82
CA ASP A 298 -10.04 -24.56 2.25
C ASP A 298 -9.09 -23.71 3.11
N SER A 299 -7.79 -23.67 2.76
CA SER A 299 -6.83 -22.82 3.47
C SER A 299 -7.14 -21.31 3.34
N PHE A 300 -7.75 -20.90 2.23
CA PHE A 300 -8.26 -19.53 2.07
C PHE A 300 -9.46 -19.29 3.01
N ASN A 301 -10.42 -20.22 3.06
CA ASN A 301 -11.62 -20.09 3.90
C ASN A 301 -11.26 -20.09 5.40
N GLU A 302 -10.33 -20.93 5.82
CA GLU A 302 -9.79 -20.94 7.19
C GLU A 302 -9.15 -19.59 7.52
N TYR A 303 -8.35 -19.05 6.60
CA TYR A 303 -7.75 -17.74 6.74
C TYR A 303 -8.81 -16.61 6.82
N ALA A 304 -9.81 -16.65 5.96
CA ALA A 304 -10.90 -15.66 5.96
C ALA A 304 -11.65 -15.65 7.30
N THR A 305 -11.99 -16.83 7.81
CA THR A 305 -12.65 -16.99 9.11
C THR A 305 -11.76 -16.50 10.25
N SER A 306 -10.49 -16.89 10.28
CA SER A 306 -9.54 -16.47 11.31
C SER A 306 -9.33 -14.94 11.29
N SER A 307 -9.28 -14.35 10.11
CA SER A 307 -9.15 -12.89 9.95
C SER A 307 -10.39 -12.15 10.45
N ALA A 308 -11.59 -12.67 10.13
CA ALA A 308 -12.84 -12.13 10.63
C ALA A 308 -12.91 -12.21 12.17
N GLN A 309 -12.47 -13.31 12.76
CA GLN A 309 -12.39 -13.48 14.22
C GLN A 309 -11.43 -12.46 14.86
N GLN A 310 -10.25 -12.27 14.28
CA GLN A 310 -9.28 -11.28 14.78
C GLN A 310 -9.85 -9.87 14.72
N TYR A 311 -10.46 -9.49 13.61
CA TYR A 311 -11.09 -8.18 13.46
C TYR A 311 -12.21 -7.98 14.47
N LEU A 312 -13.11 -8.95 14.60
CA LEU A 312 -14.23 -8.88 15.52
C LEU A 312 -13.76 -8.81 16.99
N LEU A 313 -12.74 -9.60 17.36
CA LEU A 313 -12.15 -9.53 18.69
C LEU A 313 -11.62 -8.14 19.02
N GLN A 314 -10.91 -7.52 18.07
CA GLN A 314 -10.42 -6.15 18.25
C GLN A 314 -11.58 -5.16 18.48
N LYS A 315 -12.65 -5.25 17.69
CA LYS A 315 -13.84 -4.40 17.86
C LYS A 315 -14.54 -4.65 19.18
N MET A 316 -14.70 -5.90 19.58
CA MET A 316 -15.28 -6.27 20.86
C MET A 316 -14.49 -5.69 22.05
N ILE A 317 -13.15 -5.79 22.01
CA ILE A 317 -12.28 -5.22 23.04
C ILE A 317 -12.46 -3.69 23.06
N CYS A 318 -12.40 -3.02 21.91
CA CYS A 318 -12.58 -1.58 21.82
C CYS A 318 -13.94 -1.13 22.39
N LEU A 319 -15.03 -1.77 22.00
CA LEU A 319 -16.38 -1.41 22.46
C LEU A 319 -16.56 -1.67 23.96
N LEU A 320 -15.98 -2.72 24.49
CA LEU A 320 -16.07 -3.03 25.93
C LEU A 320 -15.18 -2.10 26.77
N TYR A 321 -14.05 -1.64 26.20
CA TYR A 321 -13.15 -0.68 26.85
C TYR A 321 -13.74 0.73 26.89
N THR A 322 -14.41 1.17 25.80
CA THR A 322 -14.98 2.52 25.70
C THR A 322 -16.38 2.64 26.32
N SER A 323 -17.05 1.51 26.59
CA SER A 323 -18.33 1.53 27.28
C SER A 323 -18.13 1.91 28.76
N PRO A 324 -18.83 2.93 29.29
CA PRO A 324 -18.69 3.31 30.67
C PRO A 324 -19.01 2.10 31.59
N SER A 325 -18.06 1.77 32.47
CA SER A 325 -18.24 0.70 33.43
C SER A 325 -19.43 1.08 34.35
N PRO A 326 -20.33 0.16 34.70
CA PRO A 326 -21.37 0.43 35.70
C PRO A 326 -20.81 0.90 37.03
N ARG A 327 -19.52 0.74 37.32
CA ARG A 327 -18.83 1.22 38.52
C ARG A 327 -18.43 2.70 38.44
N ASP A 328 -18.33 3.28 37.26
CA ASP A 328 -17.95 4.69 37.07
C ASP A 328 -19.16 5.63 37.22
N SER A 329 -20.38 5.08 37.27
CA SER A 329 -21.62 5.85 37.47
C SER A 329 -22.01 6.07 38.93
N THR A 330 -21.19 5.63 39.88
CA THR A 330 -21.48 5.73 41.33
C THR A 330 -20.56 6.66 42.10
N SER A 331 -19.79 7.52 41.45
CA SER A 331 -19.05 8.60 42.07
C SER A 331 -19.60 9.96 41.61
N SER A 332 -20.76 10.33 42.18
CA SER A 332 -21.24 11.71 42.28
C SER A 332 -21.35 12.09 43.74
#